data_a3478c1bac1dba3815bb7b7c01250136
#
_entry.id   a3478c1bac1dba3815bb7b7c01250136
#
_cell.length_a   1.000
_cell.length_b   1.000
_cell.length_c   1.000
_cell.angle_alpha   90.00
_cell.angle_beta   90.00
_cell.angle_gamma   90.00
#
_symmetry.space_group_name_H-M   'P 1'
#
loop_
_entity.id
_entity.type
_entity.pdbx_description
1 polymer ?
#
loop_
_entity_poly.entity_id
_entity_poly.type
_entity_poly.pdbx_seq_one_letter_code
_entity_poly.pdbx_strand_id
1 'polypeptide(L)'
;MKTRNLIAIAMAGFFGLAMMTSCGGGKTSDQSTADTTKVAAAPAVPTPEQMEMGKKIFETPGKCITCHQATGMGVPNVFPSLVGSKFLLTEKVLAVTQVLNGSLKVGNKTVKYPAPMPPQLNTKEEAVAVINYVLNSFGNQGGVVTMDDVKDVVIDPR
;
A
#
# COMPACT_ATOMS: atom_id res chain seq x y z
N MET A 1 17.16 -7.05 44.83
CA MET A 1 18.56 -6.77 44.47
C MET A 1 18.56 -6.08 43.14
N LYS A 2 18.52 -4.81 43.11
CA LYS A 2 19.48 -3.71 42.96
C LYS A 2 20.57 -4.01 41.96
N THR A 3 20.53 -3.36 40.79
CA THR A 3 21.64 -2.51 40.34
C THR A 3 21.13 -1.55 39.25
N ARG A 4 21.19 -0.28 39.58
CA ARG A 4 21.04 0.92 38.76
C ARG A 4 22.40 1.18 38.12
N ASN A 5 22.48 1.38 36.82
CA ASN A 5 23.64 2.03 36.21
C ASN A 5 23.19 3.31 35.51
N LEU A 6 23.47 4.40 36.21
CA LEU A 6 23.53 5.75 35.67
C LEU A 6 24.89 5.93 34.99
N ILE A 7 24.91 6.32 33.75
CA ILE A 7 26.09 6.94 33.12
C ILE A 7 25.65 8.30 32.59
N ALA A 8 26.09 9.32 33.35
CA ALA A 8 26.11 10.70 32.92
C ALA A 8 27.44 10.97 32.21
N ILE A 9 27.42 11.52 31.00
CA ILE A 9 28.60 12.17 30.42
C ILE A 9 28.21 13.56 29.94
N ALA A 10 28.97 14.49 30.42
CA ALA A 10 28.86 15.94 30.32
C ALA A 10 29.44 16.50 28.99
N MET A 11 28.82 17.60 28.59
CA MET A 11 29.40 18.86 28.07
C MET A 11 30.72 18.84 27.26
N ALA A 12 30.65 19.41 26.06
CA ALA A 12 31.56 20.50 25.67
C ALA A 12 31.00 21.22 24.41
N GLY A 13 30.80 22.51 24.55
CA GLY A 13 30.37 23.42 23.52
C GLY A 13 31.51 23.83 22.59
N PHE A 14 31.14 24.28 21.41
CA PHE A 14 31.99 25.14 20.59
C PHE A 14 31.14 26.23 19.92
N PHE A 15 31.49 27.45 20.27
CA PHE A 15 31.03 28.73 19.77
C PHE A 15 31.73 28.97 18.41
N GLY A 16 31.01 29.32 17.39
CA GLY A 16 31.56 29.72 16.11
C GLY A 16 30.63 30.68 15.38
N LEU A 17 30.77 31.97 15.68
CA LEU A 17 30.15 33.13 15.07
C LEU A 17 30.87 33.47 13.77
N ALA A 18 30.20 33.47 12.61
CA ALA A 18 30.67 34.17 11.43
C ALA A 18 29.50 34.79 10.66
N MET A 19 29.34 36.10 10.82
CA MET A 19 28.56 36.97 9.96
C MET A 19 29.25 37.18 8.63
N MET A 20 28.52 37.04 7.53
CA MET A 20 28.82 37.83 6.31
C MET A 20 27.51 38.22 5.63
N THR A 21 27.21 39.50 5.78
CA THR A 21 26.30 40.32 5.00
C THR A 21 26.80 40.41 3.57
N SER A 22 25.94 40.16 2.59
CA SER A 22 26.07 40.74 1.26
C SER A 22 24.69 41.05 0.70
N CYS A 23 24.45 42.35 0.54
CA CYS A 23 23.31 42.97 -0.10
C CYS A 23 23.60 43.10 -1.60
N GLY A 24 22.62 42.80 -2.45
CA GLY A 24 22.72 43.06 -3.90
C GLY A 24 21.39 42.81 -4.57
N GLY A 25 20.64 43.87 -4.83
CA GLY A 25 19.36 43.84 -5.54
C GLY A 25 19.53 43.67 -7.05
N GLY A 26 18.47 43.19 -7.70
CA GLY A 26 18.36 43.10 -9.16
C GLY A 26 17.02 42.55 -9.61
N LYS A 27 16.27 43.36 -10.27
CA LYS A 27 14.91 43.25 -10.81
C LYS A 27 14.63 42.03 -11.70
N THR A 28 13.40 41.55 -11.58
CA THR A 28 12.42 41.14 -12.61
C THR A 28 12.96 40.51 -13.90
N SER A 29 12.54 39.28 -14.16
CA SER A 29 11.93 38.90 -15.43
C SER A 29 11.19 37.57 -15.28
N ASP A 30 9.95 37.56 -15.72
CA ASP A 30 9.12 36.40 -15.96
C ASP A 30 9.88 35.36 -16.80
N GLN A 31 9.98 34.15 -16.29
CA GLN A 31 10.22 33.01 -17.15
C GLN A 31 9.44 31.82 -16.60
N SER A 32 8.27 31.64 -17.23
CA SER A 32 7.51 30.40 -17.18
C SER A 32 8.45 29.24 -17.58
N THR A 33 8.98 28.55 -16.61
CA THR A 33 9.63 27.28 -16.85
C THR A 33 8.58 26.18 -16.67
N ALA A 34 8.28 25.52 -17.77
CA ALA A 34 7.52 24.30 -17.81
C ALA A 34 8.05 23.36 -16.72
N ASP A 35 7.20 23.08 -15.75
CA ASP A 35 7.41 22.06 -14.74
C ASP A 35 7.47 20.70 -15.45
N THR A 36 8.69 20.28 -15.75
CA THR A 36 8.93 18.89 -16.14
C THR A 36 8.73 18.06 -14.87
N THR A 37 7.51 17.65 -14.65
CA THR A 37 7.15 16.72 -13.59
C THR A 37 7.98 15.46 -13.79
N LYS A 38 9.12 15.40 -13.13
CA LYS A 38 9.93 14.20 -12.96
C LYS A 38 8.97 13.13 -12.40
N VAL A 39 8.60 12.18 -13.22
CA VAL A 39 7.83 11.01 -12.80
C VAL A 39 8.63 10.39 -11.66
N ALA A 40 8.19 10.65 -10.44
CA ALA A 40 8.78 10.04 -9.25
C ALA A 40 8.59 8.53 -9.39
N ALA A 41 9.68 7.78 -9.25
CA ALA A 41 9.62 6.33 -9.21
C ALA A 41 8.54 5.92 -8.20
N ALA A 42 7.66 4.99 -8.60
CA ALA A 42 6.60 4.50 -7.74
C ALA A 42 7.18 4.09 -6.38
N PRO A 43 6.54 4.44 -5.27
CA PRO A 43 7.07 4.15 -3.94
C PRO A 43 7.26 2.65 -3.77
N ALA A 44 8.39 2.23 -3.22
CA ALA A 44 8.69 0.82 -2.94
C ALA A 44 7.78 0.22 -1.85
N VAL A 45 7.06 1.08 -1.12
CA VAL A 45 6.10 0.73 -0.06
C VAL A 45 4.83 1.58 -0.21
N PRO A 46 3.66 1.06 0.21
CA PRO A 46 2.43 1.85 0.20
C PRO A 46 2.52 3.06 1.13
N THR A 47 1.83 4.15 0.80
CA THR A 47 1.74 5.29 1.71
C THR A 47 0.89 4.95 2.94
N PRO A 48 1.08 5.66 4.08
CA PRO A 48 0.24 5.49 5.27
C PRO A 48 -1.25 5.63 4.98
N GLU A 49 -1.63 6.59 4.13
CA GLU A 49 -3.02 6.85 3.74
C GLU A 49 -3.60 5.66 2.94
N GLN A 50 -2.82 5.08 2.03
CA GLN A 50 -3.22 3.88 1.30
C GLN A 50 -3.42 2.69 2.24
N MET A 51 -2.53 2.53 3.21
CA MET A 51 -2.63 1.46 4.21
C MET A 51 -3.87 1.62 5.09
N GLU A 52 -4.16 2.83 5.54
CA GLU A 52 -5.34 3.12 6.36
C GLU A 52 -6.63 2.91 5.56
N MET A 53 -6.70 3.42 4.34
CA MET A 53 -7.83 3.20 3.43
C MET A 53 -8.06 1.71 3.18
N GLY A 54 -6.99 0.99 2.84
CA GLY A 54 -7.05 -0.45 2.59
C GLY A 54 -7.51 -1.24 3.80
N LYS A 55 -7.01 -0.90 4.98
CA LYS A 55 -7.44 -1.48 6.26
C LYS A 55 -8.93 -1.27 6.50
N LYS A 56 -9.41 -0.03 6.35
CA LYS A 56 -10.82 0.32 6.53
C LYS A 56 -11.73 -0.47 5.58
N ILE A 57 -11.33 -0.60 4.33
CA ILE A 57 -12.06 -1.41 3.34
C ILE A 57 -12.07 -2.88 3.76
N PHE A 58 -10.91 -3.43 4.14
CA PHE A 58 -10.78 -4.83 4.55
C PHE A 58 -11.67 -5.18 5.74
N GLU A 59 -11.67 -4.32 6.76
CA GLU A 59 -12.39 -4.52 8.02
C GLU A 59 -13.90 -4.17 7.95
N THR A 60 -14.36 -3.60 6.84
CA THR A 60 -15.80 -3.29 6.68
C THR A 60 -16.63 -4.58 6.67
N PRO A 61 -17.68 -4.68 7.52
CA PRO A 61 -18.59 -5.83 7.51
C PRO A 61 -19.20 -6.07 6.13
N GLY A 62 -19.30 -7.34 5.73
CA GLY A 62 -19.79 -7.75 4.40
C GLY A 62 -18.73 -7.64 3.29
N LYS A 63 -17.52 -7.17 3.61
CA LYS A 63 -16.37 -7.11 2.70
C LYS A 63 -15.36 -8.24 3.00
N CYS A 64 -14.10 -7.97 2.80
CA CYS A 64 -13.01 -8.95 2.86
C CYS A 64 -12.96 -9.75 4.17
N ILE A 65 -13.12 -9.08 5.31
CA ILE A 65 -13.04 -9.68 6.65
C ILE A 65 -14.04 -10.82 6.87
N THR A 66 -15.20 -10.75 6.22
CA THR A 66 -16.28 -11.73 6.37
C THR A 66 -15.83 -13.13 5.95
N CYS A 67 -15.04 -13.24 4.89
CA CYS A 67 -14.53 -14.51 4.37
C CYS A 67 -13.07 -14.76 4.78
N HIS A 68 -12.22 -13.72 4.70
CA HIS A 68 -10.79 -13.88 4.95
C HIS A 68 -10.40 -13.74 6.43
N GLN A 69 -11.36 -13.42 7.31
CA GLN A 69 -11.18 -13.21 8.75
C GLN A 69 -10.26 -12.01 9.07
N ALA A 70 -10.31 -11.50 10.30
CA ALA A 70 -9.50 -10.38 10.76
C ALA A 70 -7.99 -10.65 10.70
N THR A 71 -7.61 -11.94 10.75
CA THR A 71 -6.21 -12.39 10.69
C THR A 71 -5.71 -12.63 9.27
N GLY A 72 -6.57 -12.52 8.26
CA GLY A 72 -6.25 -12.88 6.87
C GLY A 72 -6.08 -14.38 6.62
N MET A 73 -6.30 -15.24 7.62
CA MET A 73 -6.10 -16.69 7.49
C MET A 73 -7.23 -17.41 6.73
N GLY A 74 -8.36 -16.73 6.52
CA GLY A 74 -9.52 -17.35 5.91
C GLY A 74 -10.12 -18.47 6.76
N VAL A 75 -10.82 -19.40 6.11
CA VAL A 75 -11.39 -20.60 6.74
C VAL A 75 -10.90 -21.81 5.96
N PRO A 76 -10.22 -22.77 6.60
CA PRO A 76 -9.67 -23.94 5.92
C PRO A 76 -10.71 -24.64 5.03
N ASN A 77 -10.35 -24.91 3.80
CA ASN A 77 -11.19 -25.56 2.77
C ASN A 77 -12.46 -24.80 2.37
N VAL A 78 -12.73 -23.61 2.93
CA VAL A 78 -13.92 -22.79 2.60
C VAL A 78 -13.51 -21.47 1.98
N PHE A 79 -12.63 -20.70 2.64
CA PHE A 79 -12.11 -19.44 2.14
C PHE A 79 -10.58 -19.40 2.22
N PRO A 80 -9.90 -18.93 1.15
CA PRO A 80 -8.45 -18.95 1.09
C PRO A 80 -7.79 -18.04 2.13
N SER A 81 -6.64 -18.51 2.62
CA SER A 81 -5.72 -17.66 3.38
C SER A 81 -5.09 -16.61 2.46
N LEU A 82 -4.99 -15.38 2.97
CA LEU A 82 -4.23 -14.29 2.37
C LEU A 82 -2.77 -14.29 2.88
N VAL A 83 -2.52 -14.95 4.01
CA VAL A 83 -1.20 -15.05 4.64
C VAL A 83 -0.31 -15.92 3.78
N GLY A 84 0.82 -15.36 3.30
CA GLY A 84 1.78 -16.08 2.46
C GLY A 84 1.22 -16.56 1.12
N SER A 85 0.10 -16.01 0.67
CA SER A 85 -0.56 -16.41 -0.58
C SER A 85 0.35 -16.14 -1.78
N LYS A 86 0.82 -17.21 -2.42
CA LYS A 86 1.67 -17.12 -3.61
C LYS A 86 0.98 -16.29 -4.71
N PHE A 87 -0.31 -16.51 -4.94
CA PHE A 87 -1.08 -15.74 -5.93
C PHE A 87 -1.01 -14.23 -5.64
N LEU A 88 -1.30 -13.80 -4.41
CA LEU A 88 -1.23 -12.39 -4.04
C LEU A 88 0.16 -11.80 -4.23
N LEU A 89 1.20 -12.54 -3.87
CA LEU A 89 2.57 -12.04 -3.88
C LEU A 89 3.16 -11.97 -5.30
N THR A 90 2.70 -12.83 -6.23
CA THR A 90 3.23 -12.89 -7.60
C THR A 90 2.31 -12.23 -8.64
N GLU A 91 1.00 -12.23 -8.43
CA GLU A 91 0.00 -11.84 -9.42
C GLU A 91 -0.82 -10.62 -8.95
N LYS A 92 -0.14 -9.55 -8.56
CA LYS A 92 -0.76 -8.37 -7.92
C LYS A 92 -1.86 -7.72 -8.76
N VAL A 93 -1.63 -7.57 -10.07
CA VAL A 93 -2.62 -6.98 -11.00
C VAL A 93 -3.86 -7.89 -11.12
N LEU A 94 -3.66 -9.21 -11.15
CA LEU A 94 -4.78 -10.15 -11.14
C LEU A 94 -5.51 -10.14 -9.79
N ALA A 95 -4.81 -9.92 -8.67
CA ALA A 95 -5.45 -9.75 -7.37
C ALA A 95 -6.34 -8.50 -7.33
N VAL A 96 -5.89 -7.38 -7.90
CA VAL A 96 -6.74 -6.18 -8.08
C VAL A 96 -7.93 -6.48 -8.98
N THR A 97 -7.69 -7.14 -10.11
CA THR A 97 -8.77 -7.55 -11.03
C THR A 97 -9.79 -8.43 -10.33
N GLN A 98 -9.34 -9.34 -9.46
CA GLN A 98 -10.21 -10.25 -8.71
C GLN A 98 -11.13 -9.52 -7.72
N VAL A 99 -10.65 -8.51 -7.00
CA VAL A 99 -11.52 -7.75 -6.09
C VAL A 99 -12.50 -6.87 -6.85
N LEU A 100 -12.17 -6.46 -8.08
CA LEU A 100 -13.05 -5.68 -8.94
C LEU A 100 -14.10 -6.55 -9.65
N ASN A 101 -13.71 -7.69 -10.21
CA ASN A 101 -14.54 -8.47 -11.15
C ASN A 101 -14.91 -9.86 -10.63
N GLY A 102 -14.39 -10.26 -9.47
CA GLY A 102 -14.59 -11.58 -8.89
C GLY A 102 -13.62 -12.64 -9.39
N SER A 103 -13.52 -13.74 -8.65
CA SER A 103 -12.55 -14.80 -8.95
C SER A 103 -12.84 -15.61 -10.22
N LEU A 104 -14.09 -15.69 -10.63
CA LEU A 104 -14.47 -16.40 -11.88
C LEU A 104 -13.87 -15.76 -13.12
N LYS A 105 -13.70 -14.42 -13.11
CA LYS A 105 -13.15 -13.67 -14.25
C LYS A 105 -11.63 -13.77 -14.35
N VAL A 106 -10.96 -13.98 -13.22
CA VAL A 106 -9.49 -14.07 -13.19
C VAL A 106 -8.97 -15.44 -13.61
N GLY A 107 -9.84 -16.44 -13.65
CA GLY A 107 -9.48 -17.78 -14.14
C GLY A 107 -8.44 -18.48 -13.26
N ASN A 108 -8.38 -18.18 -11.98
CA ASN A 108 -7.48 -18.84 -11.04
C ASN A 108 -7.92 -20.31 -10.85
N LYS A 109 -7.40 -21.17 -11.72
CA LYS A 109 -7.75 -22.60 -11.77
C LYS A 109 -7.00 -23.44 -10.72
N THR A 110 -6.08 -22.82 -9.99
CA THR A 110 -5.12 -23.58 -9.13
C THR A 110 -5.66 -23.89 -7.75
N VAL A 111 -6.69 -23.17 -7.27
CA VAL A 111 -7.29 -23.39 -5.96
C VAL A 111 -8.80 -23.51 -6.10
N LYS A 112 -9.32 -24.69 -5.84
CA LYS A 112 -10.76 -24.97 -5.86
C LYS A 112 -11.34 -24.73 -4.47
N TYR A 113 -11.98 -23.59 -4.30
CA TYR A 113 -12.80 -23.31 -3.11
C TYR A 113 -14.29 -23.52 -3.45
N PRO A 114 -15.13 -23.90 -2.48
CA PRO A 114 -16.55 -24.20 -2.71
C PRO A 114 -17.33 -23.02 -3.31
N ALA A 115 -16.97 -21.81 -2.95
CA ALA A 115 -17.61 -20.60 -3.46
C ALA A 115 -16.61 -19.68 -4.13
N PRO A 116 -16.94 -19.10 -5.32
CA PRO A 116 -16.12 -18.07 -5.91
C PRO A 116 -16.19 -16.78 -5.08
N MET A 117 -15.11 -16.03 -5.04
CA MET A 117 -15.11 -14.68 -4.49
C MET A 117 -15.92 -13.77 -5.42
N PRO A 118 -16.99 -13.12 -4.95
CA PRO A 118 -17.72 -12.17 -5.78
C PRO A 118 -16.94 -10.84 -5.91
N PRO A 119 -17.29 -9.99 -6.90
CA PRO A 119 -16.78 -8.63 -6.95
C PRO A 119 -17.08 -7.88 -5.65
N GLN A 120 -16.09 -7.15 -5.13
CA GLN A 120 -16.18 -6.48 -3.83
C GLN A 120 -16.17 -4.95 -3.93
N LEU A 121 -15.48 -4.42 -4.94
CA LEU A 121 -15.20 -2.99 -5.07
C LEU A 121 -15.56 -2.48 -6.46
N ASN A 122 -15.77 -1.15 -6.57
CA ASN A 122 -16.22 -0.51 -7.81
C ASN A 122 -15.17 0.43 -8.41
N THR A 123 -14.10 0.75 -7.68
CA THR A 123 -13.06 1.65 -8.14
C THR A 123 -11.68 1.01 -8.05
N LYS A 124 -10.79 1.41 -8.94
CA LYS A 124 -9.40 0.93 -8.95
C LYS A 124 -8.64 1.43 -7.73
N GLU A 125 -8.92 2.64 -7.28
CA GLU A 125 -8.30 3.28 -6.11
C GLU A 125 -8.55 2.45 -4.84
N GLU A 126 -9.80 2.07 -4.59
CA GLU A 126 -10.16 1.20 -3.47
C GLU A 126 -9.49 -0.19 -3.59
N ALA A 127 -9.50 -0.75 -4.79
CA ALA A 127 -8.91 -2.05 -5.04
C ALA A 127 -7.40 -2.06 -4.85
N VAL A 128 -6.70 -1.03 -5.33
CA VAL A 128 -5.26 -0.84 -5.11
C VAL A 128 -4.96 -0.65 -3.63
N ALA A 129 -5.75 0.17 -2.91
CA ALA A 129 -5.55 0.40 -1.49
C ALA A 129 -5.72 -0.89 -0.67
N VAL A 130 -6.79 -1.66 -0.88
CA VAL A 130 -7.01 -2.90 -0.11
C VAL A 130 -5.99 -3.99 -0.46
N ILE A 131 -5.58 -4.11 -1.72
CA ILE A 131 -4.54 -5.08 -2.10
C ILE A 131 -3.19 -4.67 -1.50
N ASN A 132 -2.81 -3.39 -1.52
CA ASN A 132 -1.60 -2.91 -0.85
C ASN A 132 -1.63 -3.17 0.66
N TYR A 133 -2.78 -2.98 1.31
CA TYR A 133 -2.95 -3.35 2.72
C TYR A 133 -2.70 -4.85 2.94
N VAL A 134 -3.32 -5.73 2.15
CA VAL A 134 -3.16 -7.18 2.29
C VAL A 134 -1.74 -7.64 1.98
N LEU A 135 -1.09 -7.06 0.97
CA LEU A 135 0.29 -7.35 0.59
C LEU A 135 1.32 -7.01 1.69
N ASN A 136 0.98 -6.08 2.60
CA ASN A 136 1.89 -5.59 3.64
C ASN A 136 1.34 -5.79 5.06
N SER A 137 0.31 -6.63 5.20
CA SER A 137 -0.29 -7.02 6.48
C SER A 137 -0.16 -8.52 6.69
N PHE A 138 -0.55 -9.01 7.85
CA PHE A 138 -0.59 -10.45 8.17
C PHE A 138 0.78 -11.15 8.05
N GLY A 139 1.89 -10.41 8.16
CA GLY A 139 3.24 -10.93 7.95
C GLY A 139 3.68 -11.02 6.49
N ASN A 140 2.85 -10.59 5.54
CA ASN A 140 3.22 -10.49 4.13
C ASN A 140 4.21 -9.34 3.91
N GLN A 141 5.10 -9.52 2.93
CA GLN A 141 6.05 -8.52 2.44
C GLN A 141 5.99 -8.45 0.91
N GLY A 142 4.79 -8.13 0.42
CA GLY A 142 4.47 -8.20 -1.01
C GLY A 142 4.84 -6.95 -1.81
N GLY A 143 5.36 -5.89 -1.17
CA GLY A 143 5.66 -4.64 -1.84
C GLY A 143 4.39 -3.88 -2.24
N VAL A 144 4.38 -3.21 -3.39
CA VAL A 144 3.30 -2.31 -3.80
C VAL A 144 2.75 -2.68 -5.18
N VAL A 145 1.48 -2.40 -5.40
CA VAL A 145 0.84 -2.25 -6.70
C VAL A 145 0.39 -0.81 -6.86
N THR A 146 0.62 -0.22 -8.03
CA THR A 146 0.33 1.19 -8.32
C THR A 146 -0.89 1.34 -9.22
N MET A 147 -1.41 2.56 -9.34
CA MET A 147 -2.48 2.87 -10.28
C MET A 147 -2.04 2.68 -11.74
N ASP A 148 -0.75 2.91 -12.04
CA ASP A 148 -0.21 2.68 -13.39
C ASP A 148 -0.17 1.19 -13.74
N ASP A 149 0.16 0.31 -12.79
CA ASP A 149 0.13 -1.14 -13.00
C ASP A 149 -1.26 -1.66 -13.39
N VAL A 150 -2.31 -1.00 -12.93
CA VAL A 150 -3.72 -1.41 -13.15
C VAL A 150 -4.49 -0.53 -14.13
N LYS A 151 -3.81 0.37 -14.85
CA LYS A 151 -4.46 1.31 -15.79
C LYS A 151 -5.34 0.61 -16.83
N ASP A 152 -4.87 -0.54 -17.31
CA ASP A 152 -5.54 -1.33 -18.36
C ASP A 152 -6.57 -2.35 -17.80
N VAL A 153 -6.71 -2.44 -16.47
CA VAL A 153 -7.75 -3.30 -15.87
C VAL A 153 -9.13 -2.72 -16.17
N VAL A 154 -9.98 -3.52 -16.79
CA VAL A 154 -11.37 -3.16 -17.06
C VAL A 154 -12.24 -3.62 -15.89
N ILE A 155 -13.18 -2.76 -15.47
CA ILE A 155 -14.20 -3.10 -14.47
C ILE A 155 -15.45 -3.55 -15.22
N ASP A 156 -15.89 -4.77 -14.97
CA ASP A 156 -17.10 -5.32 -15.62
C ASP A 156 -18.36 -4.57 -15.16
N PRO A 157 -19.31 -4.31 -16.05
CA PRO A 157 -20.63 -3.80 -15.68
C PRO A 157 -21.33 -4.75 -14.68
N ARG A 158 -22.04 -4.16 -13.71
CA ARG A 158 -22.86 -4.89 -12.71
C ARG A 158 -24.31 -4.62 -12.88
#